data_28ded9829f12e9937d98e7f98b5ea656
#
_entry.id   28ded9829f12e9937d98e7f98b5ea656
#
_cell.length_a   1.000
_cell.length_b   1.000
_cell.length_c   1.000
_cell.angle_alpha   90.00
_cell.angle_beta   90.00
_cell.angle_gamma   90.00
#
_symmetry.space_group_name_H-M   'P 1'
#
loop_
_entity.id
_entity.type
_entity.pdbx_description
1 polymer ?
#
loop_
_entity_poly.entity_id
_entity_poly.type
_entity_poly.pdbx_seq_one_letter_code
_entity_poly.pdbx_strand_id
1 'polypeptide(L)'
;MHLVKIACERPDEVGRSLSHWDCTELARHLVADQVVDSISPQTVQRILASHKLKPWRKHLWLSSKVPRDADFVTRVKNICTLYTRKLAPHEMVLCVDEKTSLQPRTRLSPTLPAQPGLPVRVEHEYQRKGALNLFAAFDTRTGKVYAHTAERKRQAEFIEFLEQLDRDIPAYITKVHLVMDNLRMHTGKQVQAWLANHARFKFHHPPVHCSWMNQVEQWFSILQRKRLAIADFADKAALAERLHAFVKEWNDHAHPFNWTKKSVTKIMAKCELPLALAA
;
A
#
# COMPACT_ATOMS: atom_id res chain seq x y z
N MET A 1 -30.92 24.90 -3.34
CA MET A 1 -31.16 23.56 -2.74
C MET A 1 -31.22 22.45 -3.81
N HIS A 2 -31.86 22.64 -4.96
CA HIS A 2 -32.04 21.64 -6.01
C HIS A 2 -30.70 21.08 -6.56
N LEU A 3 -29.76 21.97 -6.93
CA LEU A 3 -28.42 21.55 -7.38
C LEU A 3 -27.71 20.63 -6.36
N VAL A 4 -27.82 20.95 -5.07
CA VAL A 4 -27.17 20.16 -4.01
C VAL A 4 -27.79 18.76 -3.91
N LYS A 5 -29.13 18.68 -4.07
CA LYS A 5 -29.84 17.39 -4.08
C LYS A 5 -29.35 16.52 -5.24
N ILE A 6 -29.38 17.02 -6.48
CA ILE A 6 -28.96 16.28 -7.67
C ILE A 6 -27.48 15.87 -7.57
N ALA A 7 -26.63 16.76 -7.06
CA ALA A 7 -25.20 16.45 -6.89
C ALA A 7 -24.90 15.32 -5.88
N CYS A 8 -25.87 14.98 -5.01
CA CYS A 8 -25.80 13.87 -4.06
C CYS A 8 -26.49 12.58 -4.59
N GLU A 9 -27.21 12.66 -5.68
CA GLU A 9 -27.85 11.52 -6.33
C GLU A 9 -26.93 10.92 -7.40
N ARG A 10 -27.12 9.65 -7.71
CA ARG A 10 -26.36 9.01 -8.80
C ARG A 10 -26.91 9.48 -10.14
N PRO A 11 -26.04 9.80 -11.13
CA PRO A 11 -26.50 10.24 -12.45
C PRO A 11 -27.44 9.26 -13.15
N ASP A 12 -27.18 7.94 -13.02
CA ASP A 12 -27.99 6.88 -13.61
C ASP A 12 -29.40 6.75 -12.99
N GLU A 13 -29.55 7.10 -11.73
CA GLU A 13 -30.85 7.13 -11.05
C GLU A 13 -31.77 8.29 -11.51
N VAL A 14 -31.16 9.33 -12.06
CA VAL A 14 -31.88 10.48 -12.64
C VAL A 14 -31.84 10.48 -14.19
N GLY A 15 -31.66 9.31 -14.80
CA GLY A 15 -31.78 9.11 -16.25
C GLY A 15 -30.56 9.58 -17.07
N ARG A 16 -29.40 9.80 -16.45
CA ARG A 16 -28.16 10.16 -17.16
C ARG A 16 -27.22 8.97 -17.26
N SER A 17 -26.68 8.73 -18.45
CA SER A 17 -25.70 7.66 -18.68
C SER A 17 -24.28 8.09 -18.28
N LEU A 18 -24.09 8.42 -17.00
CA LEU A 18 -22.84 8.91 -16.43
C LEU A 18 -22.52 8.14 -15.16
N SER A 19 -21.24 7.94 -14.84
CA SER A 19 -20.79 7.28 -13.61
C SER A 19 -20.61 8.25 -12.43
N HIS A 20 -20.51 9.54 -12.69
CA HIS A 20 -20.38 10.60 -11.69
C HIS A 20 -20.70 11.94 -12.30
N TRP A 21 -21.07 12.90 -11.44
CA TRP A 21 -21.30 14.28 -11.84
C TRP A 21 -20.00 15.06 -11.95
N ASP A 22 -19.91 15.93 -12.96
CA ASP A 22 -19.04 17.09 -12.99
C ASP A 22 -19.86 18.39 -13.06
N CYS A 23 -19.19 19.54 -12.98
CA CYS A 23 -19.89 20.82 -12.97
C CYS A 23 -20.57 21.15 -14.30
N THR A 24 -20.04 20.64 -15.43
CA THR A 24 -20.61 20.87 -16.76
C THR A 24 -21.87 20.07 -16.95
N GLU A 25 -21.85 18.80 -16.55
CA GLU A 25 -23.02 17.92 -16.65
C GLU A 25 -24.13 18.33 -15.69
N LEU A 26 -23.79 18.78 -14.47
CA LEU A 26 -24.77 19.36 -13.56
C LEU A 26 -25.42 20.65 -14.11
N ALA A 27 -24.63 21.53 -14.73
CA ALA A 27 -25.16 22.74 -15.37
C ALA A 27 -26.14 22.39 -16.48
N ARG A 28 -25.77 21.43 -17.36
CA ARG A 28 -26.64 20.94 -18.46
C ARG A 28 -27.91 20.30 -17.92
N HIS A 29 -27.83 19.52 -16.89
CA HIS A 29 -28.97 18.84 -16.27
C HIS A 29 -29.97 19.84 -15.68
N LEU A 30 -29.49 20.85 -14.95
CA LEU A 30 -30.34 21.90 -14.38
C LEU A 30 -31.10 22.70 -15.47
N VAL A 31 -30.47 22.97 -16.60
CA VAL A 31 -31.11 23.62 -17.73
C VAL A 31 -32.12 22.70 -18.43
N ALA A 32 -31.75 21.43 -18.66
CA ALA A 32 -32.62 20.45 -19.28
C ALA A 32 -33.89 20.18 -18.46
N ASP A 33 -33.77 20.17 -17.14
CA ASP A 33 -34.90 19.99 -16.22
C ASP A 33 -35.64 21.29 -15.92
N GLN A 34 -35.34 22.38 -16.66
CA GLN A 34 -35.99 23.71 -16.54
C GLN A 34 -35.92 24.29 -15.09
N VAL A 35 -34.90 23.91 -14.31
CA VAL A 35 -34.68 24.46 -12.98
C VAL A 35 -34.14 25.90 -13.05
N VAL A 36 -33.36 26.16 -14.10
CA VAL A 36 -32.83 27.48 -14.46
C VAL A 36 -32.77 27.63 -15.97
N ASP A 37 -32.91 28.85 -16.47
CA ASP A 37 -32.78 29.15 -17.90
C ASP A 37 -31.32 28.97 -18.37
N SER A 38 -30.36 29.34 -17.53
CA SER A 38 -28.93 29.15 -17.79
C SER A 38 -28.10 29.17 -16.48
N ILE A 39 -27.01 28.44 -16.49
CA ILE A 39 -26.03 28.46 -15.37
C ILE A 39 -24.67 28.05 -15.90
N SER A 40 -23.61 28.74 -15.47
CA SER A 40 -22.25 28.34 -15.84
C SER A 40 -21.71 27.24 -14.93
N PRO A 41 -20.79 26.35 -15.46
CA PRO A 41 -20.12 25.37 -14.63
C PRO A 41 -19.34 25.98 -13.44
N GLN A 42 -18.81 27.21 -13.60
CA GLN A 42 -18.11 27.93 -12.53
C GLN A 42 -19.08 28.32 -11.41
N THR A 43 -20.31 28.72 -11.75
CA THR A 43 -21.35 29.02 -10.76
C THR A 43 -21.76 27.75 -10.01
N VAL A 44 -21.94 26.63 -10.73
CA VAL A 44 -22.17 25.32 -10.11
C VAL A 44 -21.05 24.96 -9.14
N GLN A 45 -19.79 25.08 -9.56
CA GLN A 45 -18.62 24.81 -8.71
C GLN A 45 -18.62 25.66 -7.45
N ARG A 46 -18.90 26.96 -7.57
CA ARG A 46 -18.94 27.89 -6.42
C ARG A 46 -20.03 27.50 -5.42
N ILE A 47 -21.24 27.15 -5.91
CA ILE A 47 -22.35 26.71 -5.05
C ILE A 47 -21.98 25.39 -4.36
N LEU A 48 -21.47 24.40 -5.08
CA LEU A 48 -21.06 23.14 -4.49
C LEU A 48 -19.92 23.29 -3.47
N ALA A 49 -18.98 24.20 -3.73
CA ALA A 49 -17.90 24.50 -2.81
C ALA A 49 -18.40 25.08 -1.48
N SER A 50 -19.41 25.96 -1.50
CA SER A 50 -20.02 26.50 -0.26
C SER A 50 -20.69 25.41 0.58
N HIS A 51 -21.16 24.33 -0.06
CA HIS A 51 -21.71 23.14 0.59
C HIS A 51 -20.68 22.04 0.86
N LYS A 52 -19.38 22.30 0.61
CA LYS A 52 -18.27 21.31 0.74
C LYS A 52 -18.46 20.04 -0.11
N LEU A 53 -19.26 20.11 -1.16
CA LEU A 53 -19.54 19.00 -2.07
C LEU A 53 -18.57 18.98 -3.25
N LYS A 54 -18.12 17.77 -3.59
CA LYS A 54 -17.24 17.49 -4.75
C LYS A 54 -17.67 16.16 -5.37
N PRO A 55 -18.79 16.08 -6.09
CA PRO A 55 -19.35 14.83 -6.59
C PRO A 55 -18.45 14.09 -7.60
N TRP A 56 -17.49 14.78 -8.21
CA TRP A 56 -16.44 14.18 -9.05
C TRP A 56 -15.33 13.49 -8.26
N ARG A 57 -15.25 13.69 -6.90
CA ARG A 57 -14.30 12.96 -6.06
C ARG A 57 -14.89 11.65 -5.59
N LYS A 58 -14.12 10.59 -5.77
CA LYS A 58 -14.47 9.26 -5.24
C LYS A 58 -13.45 8.84 -4.19
N HIS A 59 -13.93 8.20 -3.16
CA HIS A 59 -13.14 7.53 -2.16
C HIS A 59 -13.47 6.04 -2.21
N LEU A 60 -12.46 5.22 -2.51
CA LEU A 60 -12.66 3.78 -2.49
C LEU A 60 -12.64 3.30 -1.04
N TRP A 61 -13.65 2.56 -0.64
CA TRP A 61 -13.73 1.91 0.65
C TRP A 61 -14.03 0.42 0.48
N LEU A 62 -13.56 -0.38 1.44
CA LEU A 62 -13.79 -1.81 1.46
C LEU A 62 -14.77 -2.16 2.56
N SER A 63 -15.93 -2.69 2.19
CA SER A 63 -16.80 -3.38 3.14
C SER A 63 -16.22 -4.76 3.41
N SER A 64 -15.73 -4.98 4.62
CA SER A 64 -15.20 -6.29 5.00
C SER A 64 -16.35 -7.31 5.03
N LYS A 65 -16.19 -8.42 4.28
CA LYS A 65 -17.08 -9.58 4.39
C LYS A 65 -16.83 -10.40 5.67
N VAL A 66 -15.69 -10.13 6.33
CA VAL A 66 -15.30 -10.77 7.59
C VAL A 66 -15.80 -9.91 8.75
N PRO A 67 -16.55 -10.48 9.70
CA PRO A 67 -16.98 -9.76 10.90
C PRO A 67 -15.79 -9.15 11.65
N ARG A 68 -15.96 -7.93 12.14
CA ARG A 68 -15.01 -7.31 13.09
C ARG A 68 -15.37 -7.72 14.50
N ASP A 69 -15.17 -9.00 14.78
CA ASP A 69 -15.45 -9.63 16.08
C ASP A 69 -14.35 -9.35 17.12
N ALA A 70 -14.46 -9.94 18.29
CA ALA A 70 -13.49 -9.82 19.38
C ALA A 70 -12.10 -10.36 18.99
N ASP A 71 -12.02 -11.39 18.14
CA ASP A 71 -10.75 -11.93 17.63
C ASP A 71 -10.06 -10.91 16.71
N PHE A 72 -10.82 -10.29 15.80
CA PHE A 72 -10.32 -9.20 14.95
C PHE A 72 -9.71 -8.08 15.78
N VAL A 73 -10.44 -7.57 16.78
CA VAL A 73 -9.98 -6.49 17.66
C VAL A 73 -8.72 -6.90 18.43
N THR A 74 -8.69 -8.13 18.93
CA THR A 74 -7.55 -8.68 19.67
C THR A 74 -6.31 -8.76 18.78
N ARG A 75 -6.41 -9.26 17.56
CA ARG A 75 -5.28 -9.31 16.59
C ARG A 75 -4.76 -7.92 16.26
N VAL A 76 -5.66 -6.97 15.96
CA VAL A 76 -5.26 -5.56 15.72
C VAL A 76 -4.51 -5.00 16.91
N LYS A 77 -5.05 -5.17 18.13
CA LYS A 77 -4.43 -4.71 19.38
C LYS A 77 -3.04 -5.30 19.59
N ASN A 78 -2.87 -6.60 19.34
CA ASN A 78 -1.59 -7.29 19.47
C ASN A 78 -0.52 -6.70 18.55
N ILE A 79 -0.84 -6.46 17.26
CA ILE A 79 0.09 -5.84 16.31
C ILE A 79 0.40 -4.39 16.71
N CYS A 80 -0.63 -3.60 17.08
CA CYS A 80 -0.42 -2.23 17.57
C CYS A 80 0.50 -2.20 18.80
N THR A 81 0.35 -3.15 19.70
CA THR A 81 1.20 -3.28 20.90
C THR A 81 2.63 -3.60 20.51
N LEU A 82 2.87 -4.52 19.56
CA LEU A 82 4.22 -4.81 19.06
C LEU A 82 4.90 -3.54 18.50
N TYR A 83 4.16 -2.69 17.80
CA TYR A 83 4.70 -1.46 17.20
C TYR A 83 4.98 -0.34 18.19
N THR A 84 4.27 -0.31 19.34
CA THR A 84 4.32 0.83 20.26
C THR A 84 4.97 0.52 21.62
N ARG A 85 5.05 -0.76 22.02
CA ARG A 85 5.73 -1.13 23.27
C ARG A 85 7.24 -0.94 23.17
N LYS A 86 7.91 -0.69 24.26
CA LYS A 86 9.37 -0.76 24.32
C LYS A 86 9.81 -2.21 24.10
N LEU A 87 10.71 -2.42 23.15
CA LEU A 87 11.33 -3.72 22.89
C LEU A 87 12.54 -3.91 23.82
N ALA A 88 12.78 -5.16 24.20
CA ALA A 88 14.05 -5.51 24.85
C ALA A 88 15.21 -5.43 23.82
N PRO A 89 16.46 -5.23 24.27
CA PRO A 89 17.62 -5.11 23.36
C PRO A 89 17.82 -6.32 22.43
N HIS A 90 17.34 -7.48 22.83
CA HIS A 90 17.44 -8.74 22.09
C HIS A 90 16.17 -9.06 21.26
N GLU A 91 15.22 -8.12 21.17
CA GLU A 91 13.98 -8.27 20.38
C GLU A 91 14.01 -7.39 19.14
N MET A 92 13.47 -7.91 18.03
CA MET A 92 13.29 -7.21 16.76
C MET A 92 11.87 -7.43 16.23
N VAL A 93 11.29 -6.43 15.57
CA VAL A 93 9.99 -6.54 14.90
C VAL A 93 10.13 -6.15 13.43
N LEU A 94 9.93 -7.10 12.55
CA LEU A 94 10.00 -6.94 11.11
C LEU A 94 8.61 -7.07 10.49
N CYS A 95 8.30 -6.18 9.58
CA CYS A 95 7.14 -6.28 8.69
C CYS A 95 7.58 -6.90 7.38
N VAL A 96 7.00 -8.04 7.04
CA VAL A 96 7.42 -8.87 5.90
C VAL A 96 6.31 -8.94 4.85
N ASP A 97 6.67 -8.80 3.58
CA ASP A 97 5.76 -8.97 2.45
C ASP A 97 6.54 -9.12 1.15
N GLU A 98 5.84 -9.38 0.05
CA GLU A 98 6.42 -9.44 -1.27
C GLU A 98 5.78 -8.45 -2.26
N LYS A 99 6.63 -7.71 -2.94
CA LYS A 99 6.23 -6.92 -4.11
C LYS A 99 6.40 -7.77 -5.36
N THR A 100 5.25 -8.17 -5.92
CA THR A 100 5.21 -9.17 -6.98
C THR A 100 5.18 -8.58 -8.38
N SER A 101 5.55 -9.40 -9.38
CA SER A 101 5.40 -9.08 -10.80
C SER A 101 6.11 -7.78 -11.21
N LEU A 102 7.28 -7.51 -10.63
CA LEU A 102 8.13 -6.42 -11.04
C LEU A 102 8.69 -6.69 -12.42
N GLN A 103 8.26 -5.93 -13.41
CA GLN A 103 8.64 -6.14 -14.82
C GLN A 103 9.79 -5.20 -15.19
N PRO A 104 10.94 -5.73 -15.62
CA PRO A 104 11.92 -4.92 -16.32
C PRO A 104 11.30 -4.47 -17.64
N ARG A 105 11.27 -3.16 -17.86
CA ARG A 105 10.73 -2.52 -19.05
C ARG A 105 11.87 -1.83 -19.75
N THR A 106 12.19 -2.26 -20.97
CA THR A 106 13.15 -1.59 -21.84
C THR A 106 12.41 -0.71 -22.82
N ARG A 107 12.66 0.59 -22.77
CA ARG A 107 12.02 1.56 -23.66
C ARG A 107 12.69 1.55 -25.02
N LEU A 108 11.92 1.87 -26.07
CA LEU A 108 12.45 1.95 -27.45
C LEU A 108 13.33 3.19 -27.61
N SER A 109 12.98 4.30 -26.96
CA SER A 109 13.75 5.55 -26.98
C SER A 109 14.17 5.92 -25.55
N PRO A 110 15.33 6.56 -25.37
CA PRO A 110 15.80 6.97 -24.05
C PRO A 110 14.86 8.02 -23.42
N THR A 111 14.71 7.94 -22.10
CA THR A 111 14.03 8.98 -21.34
C THR A 111 14.80 10.30 -21.45
N LEU A 112 14.11 11.37 -21.82
CA LEU A 112 14.69 12.72 -21.91
C LEU A 112 14.55 13.42 -20.55
N PRO A 113 15.64 13.91 -19.95
CA PRO A 113 15.59 14.59 -18.65
C PRO A 113 14.79 15.89 -18.71
N ALA A 114 14.36 16.37 -17.54
CA ALA A 114 13.71 17.65 -17.42
C ALA A 114 14.68 18.78 -17.83
N GLN A 115 14.11 19.82 -18.45
CA GLN A 115 14.81 21.07 -18.79
C GLN A 115 13.95 22.25 -18.29
N PRO A 116 14.50 23.45 -18.15
CA PRO A 116 13.71 24.61 -17.78
C PRO A 116 12.49 24.79 -18.70
N GLY A 117 11.29 24.79 -18.11
CA GLY A 117 10.02 24.87 -18.83
C GLY A 117 9.54 23.56 -19.47
N LEU A 118 10.31 22.46 -19.42
CA LEU A 118 9.94 21.17 -20.00
C LEU A 118 10.04 20.06 -18.95
N PRO A 119 8.98 19.27 -18.73
CA PRO A 119 9.02 18.12 -17.83
C PRO A 119 9.86 16.97 -18.42
N VAL A 120 10.18 15.97 -17.57
CA VAL A 120 10.75 14.70 -18.04
C VAL A 120 9.83 14.09 -19.09
N ARG A 121 10.37 13.68 -20.22
CA ARG A 121 9.64 12.96 -21.28
C ARG A 121 10.05 11.50 -21.29
N VAL A 122 9.10 10.64 -21.05
CA VAL A 122 9.28 9.20 -20.92
C VAL A 122 8.59 8.52 -22.10
N GLU A 123 9.32 7.68 -22.84
CA GLU A 123 8.75 6.91 -23.93
C GLU A 123 7.59 6.03 -23.41
N HIS A 124 6.46 6.08 -24.11
CA HIS A 124 5.29 5.30 -23.76
C HIS A 124 5.48 3.81 -24.06
N GLU A 125 6.05 3.50 -25.21
CA GLU A 125 6.26 2.14 -25.66
C GLU A 125 7.48 1.50 -24.99
N TYR A 126 7.31 0.26 -24.59
CA TYR A 126 8.36 -0.53 -23.95
C TYR A 126 8.20 -2.02 -24.22
N GLN A 127 9.31 -2.73 -24.20
CA GLN A 127 9.34 -4.19 -24.20
C GLN A 127 9.43 -4.71 -22.77
N ARG A 128 8.70 -5.79 -22.48
CA ARG A 128 8.76 -6.50 -21.20
C ARG A 128 9.79 -7.61 -21.28
N LYS A 129 10.68 -7.70 -20.29
CA LYS A 129 11.78 -8.68 -20.22
C LYS A 129 11.59 -9.66 -19.05
N GLY A 130 10.36 -10.17 -18.88
CA GLY A 130 10.01 -11.08 -17.80
C GLY A 130 9.52 -10.38 -16.54
N ALA A 131 9.60 -11.05 -15.39
CA ALA A 131 9.21 -10.51 -14.10
C ALA A 131 10.09 -11.06 -12.98
N LEU A 132 10.24 -10.28 -11.91
CA LEU A 132 10.82 -10.65 -10.62
C LEU A 132 9.84 -10.39 -9.49
N ASN A 133 10.09 -11.03 -8.36
CA ASN A 133 9.43 -10.74 -7.09
C ASN A 133 10.49 -10.26 -6.10
N LEU A 134 10.15 -9.30 -5.27
CA LEU A 134 11.00 -8.77 -4.21
C LEU A 134 10.36 -9.12 -2.87
N PHE A 135 10.98 -10.02 -2.13
CA PHE A 135 10.70 -10.22 -0.71
C PHE A 135 11.40 -9.15 0.09
N ALA A 136 10.73 -8.54 1.04
CA ALA A 136 11.33 -7.53 1.90
C ALA A 136 10.84 -7.64 3.34
N ALA A 137 11.75 -7.35 4.28
CA ALA A 137 11.47 -7.23 5.70
C ALA A 137 11.91 -5.84 6.18
N PHE A 138 10.96 -5.07 6.69
CA PHE A 138 11.16 -3.72 7.19
C PHE A 138 11.24 -3.74 8.72
N ASP A 139 12.36 -3.31 9.28
CA ASP A 139 12.51 -3.15 10.73
C ASP A 139 11.74 -1.93 11.22
N THR A 140 10.77 -2.17 12.06
CA THR A 140 9.88 -1.12 12.58
C THR A 140 10.55 -0.12 13.52
N ARG A 141 11.78 -0.37 13.98
CA ARG A 141 12.52 0.48 14.92
C ARG A 141 13.61 1.29 14.27
N THR A 142 14.36 0.66 13.38
CA THR A 142 15.49 1.31 12.69
C THR A 142 15.08 1.82 11.31
N GLY A 143 14.03 1.26 10.72
CA GLY A 143 13.64 1.51 9.34
C GLY A 143 14.51 0.77 8.33
N LYS A 144 15.47 -0.05 8.75
CA LYS A 144 16.30 -0.88 7.85
C LYS A 144 15.46 -1.90 7.12
N VAL A 145 15.87 -2.23 5.92
CA VAL A 145 15.22 -3.21 5.04
C VAL A 145 16.17 -4.32 4.69
N TYR A 146 15.72 -5.55 4.85
CA TYR A 146 16.33 -6.75 4.29
C TYR A 146 15.54 -7.12 3.06
N ALA A 147 16.22 -7.53 1.98
CA ALA A 147 15.54 -7.82 0.73
C ALA A 147 16.17 -8.98 -0.03
N HIS A 148 15.32 -9.74 -0.71
CA HIS A 148 15.69 -10.87 -1.56
C HIS A 148 14.87 -10.82 -2.86
N THR A 149 15.52 -11.00 -3.99
CA THR A 149 14.85 -11.07 -5.29
C THR A 149 14.76 -12.52 -5.76
N ALA A 150 13.57 -12.90 -6.27
CA ALA A 150 13.35 -14.25 -6.79
C ALA A 150 12.48 -14.24 -8.06
N GLU A 151 12.63 -15.21 -8.93
CA GLU A 151 11.80 -15.34 -10.13
C GLU A 151 10.38 -15.81 -9.81
N ARG A 152 10.21 -16.55 -8.74
CA ARG A 152 8.94 -17.13 -8.32
C ARG A 152 8.61 -16.71 -6.90
N LYS A 153 7.34 -16.83 -6.52
CA LYS A 153 6.87 -16.58 -5.15
C LYS A 153 6.18 -17.84 -4.62
N ARG A 154 6.97 -18.80 -4.19
CA ARG A 154 6.50 -20.05 -3.59
C ARG A 154 7.03 -20.16 -2.17
N GLN A 155 6.63 -21.21 -1.44
CA GLN A 155 7.16 -21.48 -0.10
C GLN A 155 8.69 -21.63 -0.10
N ALA A 156 9.27 -22.20 -1.15
CA ALA A 156 10.71 -22.39 -1.27
C ALA A 156 11.46 -21.06 -1.25
N GLU A 157 11.11 -20.13 -2.14
CA GLU A 157 11.74 -18.81 -2.21
C GLU A 157 11.49 -17.97 -0.93
N PHE A 158 10.34 -18.15 -0.29
CA PHE A 158 10.08 -17.52 0.99
C PHE A 158 10.96 -18.10 2.11
N ILE A 159 11.20 -19.42 2.13
CA ILE A 159 12.13 -20.06 3.08
C ILE A 159 13.57 -19.60 2.82
N GLU A 160 14.01 -19.50 1.57
CA GLU A 160 15.32 -18.94 1.23
C GLU A 160 15.49 -17.51 1.80
N PHE A 161 14.44 -16.70 1.71
CA PHE A 161 14.42 -15.37 2.33
C PHE A 161 14.47 -15.42 3.86
N LEU A 162 13.73 -16.33 4.50
CA LEU A 162 13.77 -16.52 5.95
C LEU A 162 15.17 -16.96 6.42
N GLU A 163 15.82 -17.86 5.70
CA GLU A 163 17.19 -18.28 5.96
C GLU A 163 18.20 -17.15 5.77
N GLN A 164 18.00 -16.29 4.77
CA GLN A 164 18.79 -15.07 4.63
C GLN A 164 18.61 -14.16 5.86
N LEU A 165 17.36 -13.93 6.29
CA LEU A 165 17.08 -13.14 7.51
C LEU A 165 17.73 -13.74 8.73
N ASP A 166 17.73 -15.08 8.86
CA ASP A 166 18.37 -15.77 9.99
C ASP A 166 19.89 -15.56 10.01
N ARG A 167 20.54 -15.50 8.86
CA ARG A 167 21.97 -15.19 8.73
C ARG A 167 22.29 -13.70 8.97
N ASP A 168 21.45 -12.80 8.43
CA ASP A 168 21.73 -11.36 8.39
C ASP A 168 21.37 -10.64 9.72
N ILE A 169 20.42 -11.20 10.49
CA ILE A 169 20.04 -10.67 11.78
C ILE A 169 21.10 -11.07 12.83
N PRO A 170 21.67 -10.09 13.57
CA PRO A 170 22.71 -10.36 14.55
C PRO A 170 22.31 -11.44 15.57
N ALA A 171 23.26 -12.29 15.96
CA ALA A 171 23.02 -13.42 16.87
C ALA A 171 22.53 -13.01 18.27
N TYR A 172 22.84 -11.77 18.73
CA TYR A 172 22.33 -11.27 20.00
C TYR A 172 20.82 -10.97 19.98
N ILE A 173 20.19 -10.89 18.79
CA ILE A 173 18.74 -10.82 18.63
C ILE A 173 18.18 -12.23 18.74
N THR A 174 17.71 -12.56 19.92
CA THR A 174 17.19 -13.91 20.23
C THR A 174 15.69 -14.05 20.03
N LYS A 175 15.01 -12.94 19.68
CA LYS A 175 13.56 -12.94 19.44
C LYS A 175 13.19 -12.02 18.29
N VAL A 176 12.76 -12.61 17.19
CA VAL A 176 12.38 -11.91 15.95
C VAL A 176 10.87 -12.10 15.73
N HIS A 177 10.14 -10.99 15.81
CA HIS A 177 8.72 -10.97 15.50
C HIS A 177 8.53 -10.61 14.01
N LEU A 178 7.93 -11.51 13.22
CA LEU A 178 7.60 -11.26 11.82
C LEU A 178 6.10 -10.97 11.72
N VAL A 179 5.76 -9.76 11.27
CA VAL A 179 4.39 -9.38 10.95
C VAL A 179 4.20 -9.52 9.44
N MET A 180 3.30 -10.43 9.01
CA MET A 180 3.04 -10.76 7.61
C MET A 180 1.60 -11.18 7.40
N ASP A 181 1.10 -11.12 6.18
CA ASP A 181 -0.27 -11.51 5.85
C ASP A 181 -0.50 -13.04 5.97
N ASN A 182 -1.76 -13.46 5.75
CA ASN A 182 -2.18 -14.86 5.88
C ASN A 182 -2.09 -15.64 4.56
N LEU A 183 -1.22 -15.28 3.62
CA LEU A 183 -1.07 -16.04 2.39
C LEU A 183 -0.62 -17.48 2.64
N ARG A 184 -1.10 -18.41 1.81
CA ARG A 184 -0.75 -19.84 1.93
C ARG A 184 0.75 -20.10 1.88
N MET A 185 1.50 -19.25 1.18
CA MET A 185 2.96 -19.38 1.13
C MET A 185 3.62 -19.08 2.48
N HIS A 186 3.02 -18.23 3.33
CA HIS A 186 3.53 -17.91 4.68
C HIS A 186 3.09 -18.91 5.75
N THR A 187 2.03 -19.67 5.51
CA THR A 187 1.42 -20.57 6.49
C THR A 187 1.52 -22.05 6.11
N GLY A 188 2.15 -22.38 4.98
CA GLY A 188 2.25 -23.72 4.45
C GLY A 188 3.13 -24.66 5.27
N LYS A 189 2.99 -25.98 5.05
CA LYS A 189 3.66 -27.03 5.85
C LYS A 189 5.18 -26.87 5.91
N GLN A 190 5.83 -26.51 4.80
CA GLN A 190 7.29 -26.33 4.76
C GLN A 190 7.73 -25.15 5.63
N VAL A 191 6.98 -24.03 5.62
CA VAL A 191 7.25 -22.87 6.45
C VAL A 191 7.05 -23.19 7.94
N GLN A 192 6.01 -23.97 8.28
CA GLN A 192 5.78 -24.43 9.66
C GLN A 192 6.90 -25.35 10.15
N ALA A 193 7.40 -26.24 9.29
CA ALA A 193 8.55 -27.09 9.60
C ALA A 193 9.83 -26.26 9.81
N TRP A 194 10.05 -25.23 8.97
CA TRP A 194 11.15 -24.31 9.15
C TRP A 194 11.04 -23.56 10.49
N LEU A 195 9.86 -23.03 10.81
CA LEU A 195 9.61 -22.27 12.04
C LEU A 195 9.84 -23.13 13.30
N ALA A 196 9.49 -24.42 13.25
CA ALA A 196 9.70 -25.36 14.37
C ALA A 196 11.20 -25.51 14.71
N ASN A 197 12.09 -25.35 13.73
CA ASN A 197 13.54 -25.45 13.92
C ASN A 197 14.22 -24.08 14.18
N HIS A 198 13.47 -22.96 14.12
CA HIS A 198 14.01 -21.62 14.28
C HIS A 198 13.28 -20.87 15.39
N ALA A 199 13.49 -21.32 16.63
CA ALA A 199 12.75 -20.89 17.84
C ALA A 199 12.81 -19.37 18.11
N ARG A 200 13.82 -18.66 17.57
CA ARG A 200 13.90 -17.20 17.70
C ARG A 200 12.86 -16.43 16.88
N PHE A 201 12.23 -17.07 15.87
CA PHE A 201 11.21 -16.44 15.01
C PHE A 201 9.81 -16.67 15.55
N LYS A 202 8.99 -15.61 15.56
CA LYS A 202 7.59 -15.67 15.92
C LYS A 202 6.74 -14.92 14.90
N PHE A 203 5.83 -15.63 14.24
CA PHE A 203 4.95 -15.07 13.23
C PHE A 203 3.71 -14.43 13.86
N HIS A 204 3.31 -13.30 13.32
CA HIS A 204 2.12 -12.55 13.69
C HIS A 204 1.34 -12.20 12.44
N HIS A 205 0.09 -12.65 12.37
CA HIS A 205 -0.76 -12.41 11.23
C HIS A 205 -1.84 -11.38 11.60
N PRO A 206 -1.85 -10.19 10.94
CA PRO A 206 -2.95 -9.25 11.06
C PRO A 206 -4.26 -9.90 10.57
N PRO A 207 -5.42 -9.36 10.93
CA PRO A 207 -6.69 -9.80 10.38
C PRO A 207 -6.73 -9.68 8.86
N VAL A 208 -7.60 -10.46 8.22
CA VAL A 208 -7.83 -10.39 6.77
C VAL A 208 -8.24 -8.97 6.36
N HIS A 209 -7.73 -8.49 5.23
CA HIS A 209 -7.92 -7.12 4.73
C HIS A 209 -7.29 -6.01 5.59
N CYS A 210 -6.30 -6.34 6.40
CA CYS A 210 -5.54 -5.37 7.21
C CYS A 210 -4.09 -5.19 6.74
N SER A 211 -3.81 -5.28 5.43
CA SER A 211 -2.47 -5.03 4.85
C SER A 211 -1.90 -3.65 5.24
N TRP A 212 -2.76 -2.65 5.46
CA TRP A 212 -2.37 -1.32 5.96
C TRP A 212 -1.64 -1.35 7.32
N MET A 213 -1.73 -2.44 8.08
CA MET A 213 -0.96 -2.66 9.31
C MET A 213 0.47 -3.13 9.01
N ASN A 214 0.74 -3.63 7.82
CA ASN A 214 2.06 -4.09 7.42
C ASN A 214 2.90 -2.91 6.93
N GLN A 215 3.87 -2.46 7.74
CA GLN A 215 4.63 -1.24 7.44
C GLN A 215 5.52 -1.35 6.19
N VAL A 216 5.89 -2.56 5.77
CA VAL A 216 6.67 -2.75 4.55
C VAL A 216 5.91 -2.28 3.29
N GLU A 217 4.59 -2.26 3.31
CA GLU A 217 3.76 -1.72 2.23
C GLU A 217 3.99 -0.21 2.01
N GLN A 218 4.24 0.54 3.08
CA GLN A 218 4.61 1.95 2.97
C GLN A 218 5.97 2.10 2.30
N TRP A 219 6.93 1.25 2.65
CA TRP A 219 8.24 1.22 2.02
C TRP A 219 8.13 0.81 0.54
N PHE A 220 7.33 -0.18 0.19
CA PHE A 220 7.06 -0.53 -1.21
C PHE A 220 6.47 0.64 -2.01
N SER A 221 5.65 1.47 -1.39
CA SER A 221 5.13 2.69 -2.02
C SER A 221 6.24 3.72 -2.28
N ILE A 222 7.23 3.81 -1.41
CA ILE A 222 8.41 4.68 -1.60
C ILE A 222 9.29 4.12 -2.73
N LEU A 223 9.61 2.83 -2.71
CA LEU A 223 10.33 2.14 -3.77
C LEU A 223 9.66 2.37 -5.14
N GLN A 224 8.33 2.19 -5.21
CA GLN A 224 7.57 2.40 -6.44
C GLN A 224 7.73 3.83 -6.96
N ARG A 225 7.55 4.83 -6.13
CA ARG A 225 7.62 6.24 -6.55
C ARG A 225 9.04 6.68 -6.90
N LYS A 226 10.01 6.30 -6.09
CA LYS A 226 11.39 6.80 -6.24
C LYS A 226 12.21 6.03 -7.27
N ARG A 227 11.92 4.73 -7.47
CA ARG A 227 12.79 3.87 -8.27
C ARG A 227 12.11 3.22 -9.46
N LEU A 228 10.84 2.84 -9.36
CA LEU A 228 10.20 1.99 -10.37
C LEU A 228 9.27 2.75 -11.32
N ALA A 229 8.78 3.93 -10.97
CA ALA A 229 7.71 4.63 -11.70
C ALA A 229 8.07 4.94 -13.16
N ILE A 230 9.29 5.39 -13.42
CA ILE A 230 9.78 5.77 -14.77
C ILE A 230 11.08 5.05 -15.14
N ALA A 231 11.37 3.95 -14.45
CA ALA A 231 12.63 3.27 -14.62
C ALA A 231 12.66 2.45 -15.93
N ASP A 232 13.87 2.34 -16.47
CA ASP A 232 14.23 1.58 -17.63
C ASP A 232 15.25 0.51 -17.23
N PHE A 233 15.00 -0.76 -17.59
CA PHE A 233 15.84 -1.90 -17.21
C PHE A 233 16.02 -2.83 -18.40
N ALA A 234 17.26 -3.14 -18.74
CA ALA A 234 17.60 -3.99 -19.86
C ALA A 234 17.00 -5.41 -19.70
N ASP A 235 17.07 -5.96 -18.49
CA ASP A 235 16.65 -7.32 -18.17
C ASP A 235 16.35 -7.50 -16.67
N LYS A 236 16.09 -8.74 -16.25
CA LYS A 236 15.83 -9.10 -14.84
C LYS A 236 17.04 -8.87 -13.94
N ALA A 237 18.25 -9.11 -14.44
CA ALA A 237 19.48 -8.94 -13.66
C ALA A 237 19.72 -7.47 -13.36
N ALA A 238 19.58 -6.58 -14.34
CA ALA A 238 19.66 -5.13 -14.17
C ALA A 238 18.59 -4.62 -13.18
N LEU A 239 17.36 -5.16 -13.24
CA LEU A 239 16.33 -4.82 -12.26
C LEU A 239 16.71 -5.27 -10.85
N ALA A 240 17.18 -6.52 -10.68
CA ALA A 240 17.58 -7.05 -9.37
C ALA A 240 18.72 -6.22 -8.76
N GLU A 241 19.77 -5.95 -9.53
CA GLU A 241 20.91 -5.10 -9.11
C GLU A 241 20.43 -3.74 -8.59
N ARG A 242 19.52 -3.10 -9.33
CA ARG A 242 18.99 -1.79 -8.96
C ARG A 242 18.07 -1.83 -7.75
N LEU A 243 17.34 -2.91 -7.54
CA LEU A 243 16.55 -3.11 -6.32
C LEU A 243 17.47 -3.23 -5.09
N HIS A 244 18.53 -4.03 -5.19
CA HIS A 244 19.51 -4.17 -4.10
C HIS A 244 20.29 -2.87 -3.85
N ALA A 245 20.69 -2.15 -4.91
CA ALA A 245 21.31 -0.84 -4.77
C ALA A 245 20.39 0.16 -4.04
N PHE A 246 19.09 0.19 -4.39
CA PHE A 246 18.11 1.05 -3.70
C PHE A 246 17.95 0.66 -2.23
N VAL A 247 17.94 -0.62 -1.89
CA VAL A 247 17.88 -1.09 -0.49
C VAL A 247 19.11 -0.63 0.28
N LYS A 248 20.31 -0.71 -0.31
CA LYS A 248 21.55 -0.22 0.30
C LYS A 248 21.48 1.29 0.54
N GLU A 249 21.15 2.08 -0.47
CA GLU A 249 20.98 3.53 -0.36
C GLU A 249 19.92 3.92 0.69
N TRP A 250 18.81 3.18 0.74
CA TRP A 250 17.80 3.36 1.77
C TRP A 250 18.35 3.10 3.16
N ASN A 251 19.10 2.01 3.34
CA ASN A 251 19.64 1.61 4.62
C ASN A 251 20.72 2.56 5.17
N ASP A 252 21.42 3.29 4.31
CA ASP A 252 22.36 4.35 4.71
C ASP A 252 21.65 5.52 5.41
N HIS A 253 20.36 5.73 5.11
CA HIS A 253 19.52 6.79 5.66
C HIS A 253 18.19 6.26 6.22
N ALA A 254 18.19 5.01 6.67
CA ALA A 254 16.99 4.34 7.15
C ALA A 254 16.32 5.09 8.30
N HIS A 255 15.01 5.13 8.26
CA HIS A 255 14.19 5.73 9.31
C HIS A 255 12.88 4.97 9.47
N PRO A 256 12.40 4.79 10.70
CA PRO A 256 11.16 4.08 10.96
C PRO A 256 9.93 4.91 10.59
N PHE A 257 8.81 4.22 10.35
CA PHE A 257 7.50 4.87 10.29
C PHE A 257 6.93 5.02 11.70
N ASN A 258 6.63 6.25 12.10
CA ASN A 258 6.21 6.55 13.47
C ASN A 258 4.76 6.11 13.75
N TRP A 259 4.61 5.00 14.46
CA TRP A 259 3.35 4.57 15.07
C TRP A 259 3.28 5.11 16.50
N THR A 260 2.41 6.09 16.72
CA THR A 260 2.23 6.72 18.03
C THR A 260 1.02 6.15 18.77
N LYS A 261 0.95 6.33 20.08
CA LYS A 261 -0.25 6.01 20.86
C LYS A 261 -1.51 6.65 20.27
N LYS A 262 -1.41 7.90 19.77
CA LYS A 262 -2.51 8.61 19.10
C LYS A 262 -2.96 7.90 17.81
N SER A 263 -2.02 7.34 17.03
CA SER A 263 -2.33 6.54 15.84
C SER A 263 -3.09 5.27 16.23
N VAL A 264 -2.61 4.55 17.25
CA VAL A 264 -3.26 3.35 17.78
C VAL A 264 -4.67 3.64 18.29
N THR A 265 -4.86 4.70 19.08
CA THR A 265 -6.19 5.11 19.56
C THR A 265 -7.17 5.35 18.40
N LYS A 266 -6.73 6.03 17.34
CA LYS A 266 -7.56 6.25 16.14
C LYS A 266 -7.92 4.94 15.41
N ILE A 267 -7.00 3.99 15.36
CA ILE A 267 -7.21 2.68 14.75
C ILE A 267 -8.22 1.89 15.58
N MET A 268 -8.01 1.81 16.89
CA MET A 268 -8.91 1.08 17.79
C MET A 268 -10.33 1.63 17.75
N ALA A 269 -10.50 2.96 17.80
CA ALA A 269 -11.80 3.59 17.65
C ALA A 269 -12.52 3.22 16.34
N LYS A 270 -11.78 3.09 15.22
CA LYS A 270 -12.35 2.62 13.95
C LYS A 270 -12.73 1.14 13.95
N CYS A 271 -12.04 0.31 14.73
CA CYS A 271 -12.37 -1.12 14.86
C CYS A 271 -13.65 -1.35 15.66
N GLU A 272 -13.97 -0.44 16.58
CA GLU A 272 -15.15 -0.51 17.45
C GLU A 272 -16.41 0.11 16.81
N LEU A 273 -16.28 0.87 15.72
CA LEU A 273 -17.40 1.46 15.01
C LEU A 273 -18.17 0.41 14.18
N PRO A 274 -19.51 0.48 14.09
CA PRO A 274 -20.29 -0.27 13.14
C PRO A 274 -19.77 -0.06 11.71
N LEU A 275 -19.79 -1.11 10.88
CA LEU A 275 -19.27 -1.09 9.50
C LEU A 275 -19.77 0.09 8.65
N ALA A 276 -21.00 0.55 8.88
CA ALA A 276 -21.61 1.69 8.18
C ALA A 276 -21.00 3.04 8.53
N LEU A 277 -20.29 3.17 9.65
CA LEU A 277 -19.72 4.44 10.15
C LEU A 277 -18.18 4.46 10.11
N ALA A 278 -17.54 3.38 9.70
CA ALA A 278 -16.09 3.25 9.67
C ALA A 278 -15.45 3.66 8.32
N ALA A 279 -16.27 4.10 7.37
CA ALA A 279 -15.87 4.54 6.03
C ALA A 279 -15.47 6.01 5.95
#